data_2d05c3a747d3da13a6ca75383d815cc7
#
_entry.id   2d05c3a747d3da13a6ca75383d815cc7
#
_cell.length_a   1.000
_cell.length_b   1.000
_cell.length_c   1.000
_cell.angle_alpha   90.00
_cell.angle_beta   90.00
_cell.angle_gamma   90.00
#
_symmetry.space_group_name_H-M   'P 1'
#
loop_
_entity.id
_entity.type
_entity.pdbx_description
1 polymer ?
#
loop_
_entity_poly.entity_id
_entity_poly.type
_entity_poly.pdbx_seq_one_letter_code
_entity_poly.pdbx_strand_id
1 'polypeptide(L)'
;DQEMVNALVDHAIAHGVNYFDTSPAYCRGHSEHATGVALSRHPRDKYFIATKLSNFAPSTWSREASMAMYRNSFRELQVDYIDYLLLHGVGMGSGMEEFEARYIDNGMLDFLLAEREAGRIRNLGFSYHGDIAVFDHLLAQHDRYKWDFVQIQLNYVDWKHAKEVNTRNTDAEYLYGELEKRGIPAVIMEPLL
;
A
#
# COMPACT_ATOMS: atom_id res chain seq x y z
N ASP A 1 19.13 5.34 -12.68
CA ASP A 1 20.12 4.38 -13.20
C ASP A 1 19.77 2.97 -12.69
N GLN A 2 19.43 2.06 -13.61
CA GLN A 2 18.99 0.70 -13.29
C GLN A 2 20.11 -0.15 -12.65
N GLU A 3 21.34 0.04 -13.06
CA GLU A 3 22.49 -0.70 -12.50
C GLU A 3 22.66 -0.40 -11.01
N MET A 4 22.48 0.86 -10.63
CA MET A 4 22.50 1.25 -9.21
C MET A 4 21.36 0.63 -8.43
N VAL A 5 20.14 0.60 -8.97
CA VAL A 5 18.99 -0.07 -8.33
C VAL A 5 19.26 -1.56 -8.16
N ASN A 6 19.80 -2.22 -9.19
CA ASN A 6 20.18 -3.62 -9.14
C ASN A 6 21.18 -3.89 -8.00
N ALA A 7 22.24 -3.08 -7.93
CA ALA A 7 23.27 -3.23 -6.89
C ALA A 7 22.71 -3.01 -5.48
N LEU A 8 21.80 -2.04 -5.30
CA LEU A 8 21.14 -1.79 -4.02
C LEU A 8 20.26 -2.96 -3.59
N VAL A 9 19.46 -3.51 -4.51
CA VAL A 9 18.60 -4.67 -4.24
C VAL A 9 19.44 -5.91 -3.94
N ASP A 10 20.51 -6.17 -4.71
CA ASP A 10 21.43 -7.27 -4.44
C ASP A 10 22.03 -7.17 -3.03
N HIS A 11 22.49 -5.96 -2.67
CA HIS A 11 23.04 -5.71 -1.34
C HIS A 11 21.99 -5.92 -0.23
N ALA A 12 20.79 -5.39 -0.41
CA ALA A 12 19.70 -5.53 0.54
C ALA A 12 19.35 -7.00 0.80
N ILE A 13 19.16 -7.80 -0.26
CA ILE A 13 18.85 -9.23 -0.15
C ILE A 13 20.01 -9.99 0.52
N ALA A 14 21.26 -9.69 0.16
CA ALA A 14 22.43 -10.32 0.76
C ALA A 14 22.54 -10.06 2.27
N HIS A 15 21.92 -8.97 2.77
CA HIS A 15 21.90 -8.60 4.18
C HIS A 15 20.56 -8.92 4.88
N GLY A 16 19.71 -9.75 4.26
CA GLY A 16 18.49 -10.28 4.88
C GLY A 16 17.23 -9.43 4.70
N VAL A 17 17.29 -8.34 3.92
CA VAL A 17 16.09 -7.60 3.54
C VAL A 17 15.31 -8.43 2.53
N ASN A 18 14.05 -8.68 2.82
CA ASN A 18 13.18 -9.51 1.99
C ASN A 18 11.82 -8.89 1.68
N TYR A 19 11.52 -7.66 2.13
CA TYR A 19 10.29 -6.95 1.85
C TYR A 19 10.61 -5.67 1.08
N PHE A 20 10.03 -5.54 -0.12
CA PHE A 20 10.27 -4.42 -1.03
C PHE A 20 8.95 -3.72 -1.34
N ASP A 21 8.85 -2.48 -0.90
CA ASP A 21 7.67 -1.63 -1.08
C ASP A 21 7.86 -0.68 -2.26
N THR A 22 6.88 -0.63 -3.12
CA THR A 22 6.84 0.28 -4.28
C THR A 22 5.42 0.77 -4.56
N SER A 23 5.23 1.49 -5.66
CA SER A 23 3.94 2.00 -6.11
C SER A 23 4.04 2.53 -7.54
N PRO A 24 2.97 2.47 -8.35
CA PRO A 24 2.93 3.10 -9.65
C PRO A 24 3.06 4.63 -9.59
N ALA A 25 2.84 5.26 -8.42
CA ALA A 25 3.02 6.70 -8.26
C ALA A 25 4.46 7.11 -7.90
N TYR A 26 5.32 6.17 -7.47
CA TYR A 26 6.64 6.51 -6.99
C TYR A 26 7.64 6.77 -8.14
N CYS A 27 8.60 7.65 -7.87
CA CYS A 27 9.64 8.00 -8.84
C CYS A 27 9.08 8.39 -10.22
N ARG A 28 8.00 9.18 -10.26
CA ARG A 28 7.31 9.60 -11.50
C ARG A 28 6.86 8.42 -12.37
N GLY A 29 6.43 7.33 -11.76
CA GLY A 29 5.94 6.14 -12.43
C GLY A 29 7.01 5.10 -12.82
N HIS A 30 8.26 5.31 -12.42
CA HIS A 30 9.36 4.40 -12.78
C HIS A 30 9.72 3.37 -11.70
N SER A 31 9.13 3.48 -10.50
CA SER A 31 9.57 2.67 -9.35
C SER A 31 9.23 1.19 -9.52
N GLU A 32 8.02 0.85 -9.95
CA GLU A 32 7.65 -0.56 -10.16
C GLU A 32 8.53 -1.24 -11.21
N HIS A 33 8.78 -0.58 -12.34
CA HIS A 33 9.65 -1.12 -13.38
C HIS A 33 11.07 -1.39 -12.85
N ALA A 34 11.67 -0.38 -12.22
CA ALA A 34 13.03 -0.50 -11.70
C ALA A 34 13.13 -1.60 -10.62
N THR A 35 12.12 -1.70 -9.75
CA THR A 35 12.03 -2.74 -8.72
C THR A 35 11.84 -4.12 -9.35
N GLY A 36 10.96 -4.25 -10.34
CA GLY A 36 10.69 -5.50 -11.04
C GLY A 36 11.93 -6.05 -11.76
N VAL A 37 12.63 -5.20 -12.50
CA VAL A 37 13.89 -5.56 -13.16
C VAL A 37 14.95 -6.01 -12.16
N ALA A 38 15.09 -5.31 -11.03
CA ALA A 38 16.09 -5.67 -10.03
C ALA A 38 15.75 -7.00 -9.33
N LEU A 39 14.50 -7.19 -8.91
CA LEU A 39 14.04 -8.36 -8.17
C LEU A 39 13.93 -9.62 -9.05
N SER A 40 13.62 -9.50 -10.34
CA SER A 40 13.55 -10.64 -11.26
C SER A 40 14.88 -11.39 -11.43
N ARG A 41 15.98 -10.82 -11.00
CA ARG A 41 17.32 -11.42 -10.96
C ARG A 41 17.51 -12.40 -9.79
N HIS A 42 16.56 -12.42 -8.85
CA HIS A 42 16.57 -13.28 -7.64
C HIS A 42 15.44 -14.30 -7.66
N PRO A 43 15.61 -15.46 -6.98
CA PRO A 43 14.52 -16.41 -6.85
C PRO A 43 13.30 -15.78 -6.18
N ARG A 44 12.11 -16.01 -6.75
CA ARG A 44 10.84 -15.37 -6.33
C ARG A 44 10.45 -15.64 -4.86
N ASP A 45 10.90 -16.77 -4.33
CA ASP A 45 10.66 -17.19 -2.94
C ASP A 45 11.57 -16.50 -1.91
N LYS A 46 12.51 -15.66 -2.34
CA LYS A 46 13.44 -14.93 -1.46
C LYS A 46 12.96 -13.55 -1.05
N TYR A 47 11.88 -13.06 -1.64
CA TYR A 47 11.40 -11.71 -1.37
C TYR A 47 9.89 -11.61 -1.45
N PHE A 48 9.37 -10.60 -0.78
CA PHE A 48 7.99 -10.14 -0.85
C PHE A 48 7.91 -8.80 -1.57
N ILE A 49 6.92 -8.64 -2.43
CA ILE A 49 6.63 -7.38 -3.11
C ILE A 49 5.36 -6.78 -2.53
N ALA A 50 5.46 -5.52 -2.12
CA ALA A 50 4.33 -4.67 -1.82
C ALA A 50 4.18 -3.59 -2.89
N THR A 51 2.97 -3.45 -3.44
CA THR A 51 2.62 -2.31 -4.29
C THR A 51 1.22 -1.82 -3.98
N LYS A 52 0.79 -0.75 -4.65
CA LYS A 52 -0.38 -0.01 -4.25
C LYS A 52 -1.26 0.36 -5.44
N LEU A 53 -2.59 0.38 -5.28
CA LEU A 53 -3.48 0.99 -6.25
C LEU A 53 -3.50 2.52 -6.03
N SER A 54 -2.72 3.24 -6.83
CA SER A 54 -2.44 4.67 -6.67
C SER A 54 -3.30 5.56 -7.57
N ASN A 55 -4.58 5.29 -7.65
CA ASN A 55 -5.56 5.99 -8.45
C ASN A 55 -5.96 7.35 -7.83
N PHE A 56 -4.99 8.26 -7.63
CA PHE A 56 -5.20 9.54 -6.96
C PHE A 56 -5.96 10.57 -7.80
N ALA A 57 -5.72 10.60 -9.11
CA ALA A 57 -6.34 11.60 -9.97
C ALA A 57 -7.77 11.17 -10.37
N PRO A 58 -8.77 12.10 -10.42
CA PRO A 58 -10.13 11.78 -10.85
C PRO A 58 -10.21 11.04 -12.19
N SER A 59 -9.29 11.30 -13.11
CA SER A 59 -9.18 10.57 -14.38
C SER A 59 -8.86 9.08 -14.25
N THR A 60 -8.38 8.64 -13.07
CA THR A 60 -8.05 7.25 -12.78
C THR A 60 -9.08 6.54 -11.89
N TRP A 61 -10.18 7.22 -11.52
CA TRP A 61 -11.20 6.66 -10.63
C TRP A 61 -12.18 5.72 -11.34
N SER A 62 -12.28 5.78 -12.67
CA SER A 62 -13.12 4.81 -13.36
C SER A 62 -12.62 3.37 -13.10
N ARG A 63 -13.55 2.41 -13.10
CA ARG A 63 -13.20 0.98 -12.96
C ARG A 63 -12.17 0.54 -14.00
N GLU A 64 -12.36 0.97 -15.25
CA GLU A 64 -11.46 0.63 -16.34
C GLU A 64 -10.04 1.14 -16.12
N ALA A 65 -9.89 2.42 -15.75
CA ALA A 65 -8.59 3.04 -15.49
C ALA A 65 -7.88 2.42 -14.28
N SER A 66 -8.63 2.19 -13.19
CA SER A 66 -8.09 1.54 -11.99
C SER A 66 -7.67 0.09 -12.26
N MET A 67 -8.44 -0.68 -13.03
CA MET A 67 -8.07 -2.03 -13.45
C MET A 67 -6.87 -2.06 -14.38
N ALA A 68 -6.75 -1.07 -15.27
CA ALA A 68 -5.58 -0.93 -16.14
C ALA A 68 -4.31 -0.68 -15.31
N MET A 69 -4.37 0.20 -14.30
CA MET A 69 -3.29 0.45 -13.35
C MET A 69 -2.91 -0.83 -12.59
N TYR A 70 -3.88 -1.53 -12.02
CA TYR A 70 -3.67 -2.80 -11.31
C TYR A 70 -2.95 -3.83 -12.19
N ARG A 71 -3.43 -4.05 -13.42
CA ARG A 71 -2.80 -5.00 -14.36
C ARG A 71 -1.41 -4.56 -14.79
N ASN A 72 -1.19 -3.24 -14.92
CA ASN A 72 0.11 -2.69 -15.26
C ASN A 72 1.16 -3.00 -14.19
N SER A 73 0.79 -2.97 -12.91
CA SER A 73 1.71 -3.30 -11.81
C SER A 73 2.30 -4.71 -11.95
N PHE A 74 1.52 -5.72 -12.34
CA PHE A 74 2.04 -7.07 -12.60
C PHE A 74 3.07 -7.10 -13.72
N ARG A 75 2.81 -6.35 -14.79
CA ARG A 75 3.72 -6.27 -15.94
C ARG A 75 5.02 -5.58 -15.58
N GLU A 76 4.94 -4.42 -14.92
CA GLU A 76 6.13 -3.64 -14.52
C GLU A 76 6.97 -4.38 -13.47
N LEU A 77 6.31 -5.06 -12.52
CA LEU A 77 6.98 -5.85 -11.49
C LEU A 77 7.45 -7.23 -11.99
N GLN A 78 6.99 -7.68 -13.17
CA GLN A 78 7.34 -8.97 -13.78
C GLN A 78 6.96 -10.17 -12.90
N VAL A 79 5.74 -10.15 -12.33
CA VAL A 79 5.25 -11.18 -11.39
C VAL A 79 3.88 -11.70 -11.76
N ASP A 80 3.58 -12.94 -11.35
CA ASP A 80 2.27 -13.57 -11.52
C ASP A 80 1.34 -13.35 -10.30
N TYR A 81 1.92 -12.98 -9.16
CA TYR A 81 1.18 -12.63 -7.94
C TYR A 81 1.91 -11.53 -7.16
N ILE A 82 1.14 -10.74 -6.42
CA ILE A 82 1.61 -9.68 -5.52
C ILE A 82 1.44 -10.18 -4.08
N ASP A 83 2.51 -10.07 -3.27
CA ASP A 83 2.44 -10.52 -1.87
C ASP A 83 1.60 -9.58 -1.00
N TYR A 84 1.73 -8.26 -1.20
CA TYR A 84 1.03 -7.23 -0.44
C TYR A 84 0.51 -6.16 -1.38
N LEU A 85 -0.82 -6.06 -1.51
CA LEU A 85 -1.44 -4.95 -2.24
C LEU A 85 -2.15 -4.00 -1.28
N LEU A 86 -1.94 -2.70 -1.48
CA LEU A 86 -2.53 -1.66 -0.65
C LEU A 86 -3.49 -0.77 -1.45
N LEU A 87 -4.60 -0.40 -0.84
CA LEU A 87 -5.31 0.82 -1.21
C LEU A 87 -4.43 1.99 -0.82
N HIS A 88 -4.02 2.84 -1.78
CA HIS A 88 -2.98 3.84 -1.55
C HIS A 88 -3.51 5.13 -0.94
N GLY A 89 -3.03 5.50 0.24
CA GLY A 89 -3.27 6.79 0.86
C GLY A 89 -4.75 7.05 1.14
N VAL A 90 -5.45 6.09 1.76
CA VAL A 90 -6.84 6.30 2.18
C VAL A 90 -6.91 7.39 3.24
N GLY A 91 -7.96 8.23 3.20
CA GLY A 91 -8.09 9.40 4.06
C GLY A 91 -7.47 10.69 3.49
N MET A 92 -6.75 10.62 2.37
CA MET A 92 -6.27 11.81 1.65
C MET A 92 -7.40 12.56 0.93
N GLY A 93 -7.09 13.72 0.39
CA GLY A 93 -8.02 14.54 -0.41
C GLY A 93 -9.27 14.94 0.36
N SER A 94 -10.45 14.63 -0.16
CA SER A 94 -11.75 14.87 0.47
C SER A 94 -12.18 13.75 1.46
N GLY A 95 -11.24 12.90 1.89
CA GLY A 95 -11.50 11.88 2.89
C GLY A 95 -12.44 10.80 2.38
N MET A 96 -13.61 10.67 3.04
CA MET A 96 -14.56 9.59 2.74
C MET A 96 -15.11 9.65 1.32
N GLU A 97 -15.45 10.84 0.82
CA GLU A 97 -15.95 11.03 -0.55
C GLU A 97 -14.95 10.52 -1.60
N GLU A 98 -13.67 10.86 -1.43
CA GLU A 98 -12.63 10.38 -2.34
C GLU A 98 -12.40 8.87 -2.21
N PHE A 99 -12.44 8.33 -0.99
CA PHE A 99 -12.34 6.89 -0.77
C PHE A 99 -13.48 6.13 -1.48
N GLU A 100 -14.71 6.60 -1.35
CA GLU A 100 -15.89 5.99 -1.99
C GLU A 100 -15.74 6.02 -3.52
N ALA A 101 -15.40 7.17 -4.10
CA ALA A 101 -15.20 7.31 -5.55
C ALA A 101 -14.07 6.41 -6.10
N ARG A 102 -12.97 6.28 -5.34
CA ARG A 102 -11.79 5.51 -5.76
C ARG A 102 -11.97 4.00 -5.66
N TYR A 103 -12.78 3.51 -4.73
CA TYR A 103 -12.78 2.09 -4.38
C TYR A 103 -14.16 1.45 -4.27
N ILE A 104 -15.21 2.20 -3.89
CA ILE A 104 -16.55 1.67 -3.67
C ILE A 104 -17.42 1.81 -4.91
N ASP A 105 -17.62 3.06 -5.39
CA ASP A 105 -18.56 3.37 -6.47
C ASP A 105 -18.18 2.71 -7.79
N ASN A 106 -16.90 2.56 -8.02
CA ASN A 106 -16.35 1.88 -9.21
C ASN A 106 -16.22 0.35 -9.03
N GLY A 107 -16.56 -0.19 -7.85
CA GLY A 107 -16.49 -1.63 -7.53
C GLY A 107 -15.06 -2.18 -7.49
N MET A 108 -14.03 -1.32 -7.33
CA MET A 108 -12.64 -1.78 -7.30
C MET A 108 -12.32 -2.57 -6.02
N LEU A 109 -12.87 -2.19 -4.86
CA LEU A 109 -12.62 -2.94 -3.64
C LEU A 109 -13.14 -4.38 -3.74
N ASP A 110 -14.36 -4.58 -4.24
CA ASP A 110 -14.91 -5.92 -4.44
C ASP A 110 -14.07 -6.73 -5.44
N PHE A 111 -13.57 -6.08 -6.49
CA PHE A 111 -12.64 -6.72 -7.45
C PHE A 111 -11.33 -7.15 -6.76
N LEU A 112 -10.71 -6.30 -5.96
CA LEU A 112 -9.45 -6.63 -5.26
C LEU A 112 -9.65 -7.75 -4.23
N LEU A 113 -10.79 -7.78 -3.55
CA LEU A 113 -11.16 -8.90 -2.67
C LEU A 113 -11.26 -10.22 -3.45
N ALA A 114 -11.90 -10.21 -4.64
CA ALA A 114 -11.94 -11.39 -5.50
C ALA A 114 -10.55 -11.81 -6.03
N GLU A 115 -9.66 -10.85 -6.31
CA GLU A 115 -8.27 -11.13 -6.71
C GLU A 115 -7.47 -11.78 -5.57
N ARG A 116 -7.73 -11.39 -4.31
CA ARG A 116 -7.17 -12.06 -3.14
C ARG A 116 -7.67 -13.50 -3.01
N GLU A 117 -8.97 -13.73 -3.11
CA GLU A 117 -9.54 -15.08 -3.09
C GLU A 117 -8.98 -15.98 -4.22
N ALA A 118 -8.69 -15.39 -5.37
CA ALA A 118 -8.08 -16.08 -6.51
C ALA A 118 -6.55 -16.29 -6.36
N GLY A 119 -5.91 -15.77 -5.29
CA GLY A 119 -4.49 -15.92 -5.00
C GLY A 119 -3.56 -15.02 -5.83
N ARG A 120 -4.09 -14.10 -6.63
CA ARG A 120 -3.26 -13.09 -7.33
C ARG A 120 -2.76 -11.98 -6.41
N ILE A 121 -3.48 -11.72 -5.35
CA ILE A 121 -3.06 -10.91 -4.20
C ILE A 121 -3.00 -11.86 -3.00
N ARG A 122 -1.87 -11.94 -2.31
CA ARG A 122 -1.75 -12.78 -1.11
C ARG A 122 -2.27 -12.10 0.14
N ASN A 123 -1.97 -10.80 0.29
CA ASN A 123 -2.41 -9.98 1.40
C ASN A 123 -2.95 -8.66 0.87
N LEU A 124 -4.17 -8.30 1.28
CA LEU A 124 -4.81 -7.03 0.91
C LEU A 124 -4.92 -6.13 2.14
N GLY A 125 -4.42 -4.91 2.02
CA GLY A 125 -4.45 -3.91 3.07
C GLY A 125 -4.61 -2.50 2.52
N PHE A 126 -4.30 -1.51 3.34
CA PHE A 126 -4.30 -0.11 2.92
C PHE A 126 -3.19 0.68 3.62
N SER A 127 -2.73 1.75 2.99
CA SER A 127 -1.92 2.78 3.63
C SER A 127 -2.81 3.96 4.00
N TYR A 128 -2.64 4.44 5.22
CA TYR A 128 -3.48 5.52 5.75
C TYR A 128 -2.72 6.82 5.86
N HIS A 129 -3.40 7.91 5.44
CA HIS A 129 -3.00 9.30 5.69
C HIS A 129 -4.24 10.20 5.77
N GLY A 130 -4.27 11.10 6.71
CA GLY A 130 -5.22 12.24 6.75
C GLY A 130 -6.49 11.98 7.55
N ASP A 131 -7.65 11.88 6.89
CA ASP A 131 -8.95 11.84 7.57
C ASP A 131 -9.15 10.53 8.37
N ILE A 132 -9.22 10.67 9.69
CA ILE A 132 -9.40 9.55 10.61
C ILE A 132 -10.75 8.83 10.43
N ALA A 133 -11.77 9.52 9.93
CA ALA A 133 -13.07 8.89 9.70
C ALA A 133 -12.99 7.75 8.68
N VAL A 134 -12.10 7.86 7.68
CA VAL A 134 -11.87 6.79 6.69
C VAL A 134 -11.19 5.59 7.35
N PHE A 135 -10.19 5.81 8.18
CA PHE A 135 -9.51 4.75 8.92
C PHE A 135 -10.49 3.99 9.82
N ASP A 136 -11.24 4.72 10.64
CA ASP A 136 -12.21 4.13 11.56
C ASP A 136 -13.31 3.36 10.82
N HIS A 137 -13.79 3.91 9.69
CA HIS A 137 -14.76 3.23 8.82
C HIS A 137 -14.21 1.90 8.30
N LEU A 138 -12.97 1.89 7.78
CA LEU A 138 -12.35 0.66 7.24
C LEU A 138 -12.13 -0.39 8.33
N LEU A 139 -11.74 0.02 9.53
CA LEU A 139 -11.60 -0.89 10.67
C LEU A 139 -12.95 -1.42 11.16
N ALA A 140 -14.01 -0.60 11.16
CA ALA A 140 -15.37 -1.04 11.49
C ALA A 140 -15.91 -2.09 10.49
N GLN A 141 -15.40 -2.08 9.25
CA GLN A 141 -15.74 -3.05 8.21
C GLN A 141 -14.77 -4.24 8.15
N HIS A 142 -13.88 -4.40 9.14
CA HIS A 142 -12.87 -5.47 9.11
C HIS A 142 -13.49 -6.86 9.00
N ASP A 143 -14.62 -7.12 9.64
CA ASP A 143 -15.32 -8.42 9.53
C ASP A 143 -15.75 -8.76 8.09
N ARG A 144 -16.03 -7.74 7.28
CA ARG A 144 -16.38 -7.88 5.87
C ARG A 144 -15.15 -7.98 4.98
N TYR A 145 -14.19 -7.06 5.15
CA TYR A 145 -13.05 -6.93 4.23
C TYR A 145 -11.86 -7.82 4.60
N LYS A 146 -11.75 -8.22 5.88
CA LYS A 146 -10.67 -9.08 6.40
C LYS A 146 -9.30 -8.52 6.01
N TRP A 147 -9.02 -7.27 6.43
CA TRP A 147 -7.72 -6.64 6.18
C TRP A 147 -6.59 -7.49 6.72
N ASP A 148 -5.65 -7.87 5.87
CA ASP A 148 -4.51 -8.70 6.25
C ASP A 148 -3.44 -7.88 6.98
N PHE A 149 -3.38 -6.58 6.70
CA PHE A 149 -2.46 -5.62 7.32
C PHE A 149 -2.89 -4.17 7.04
N VAL A 150 -2.30 -3.22 7.77
CA VAL A 150 -2.46 -1.78 7.51
C VAL A 150 -1.11 -1.10 7.63
N GLN A 151 -0.78 -0.22 6.67
CA GLN A 151 0.43 0.57 6.71
C GLN A 151 0.15 1.94 7.32
N ILE A 152 0.85 2.28 8.40
CA ILE A 152 0.72 3.53 9.13
C ILE A 152 2.07 4.24 9.27
N GLN A 153 2.02 5.56 9.28
CA GLN A 153 3.16 6.41 9.64
C GLN A 153 3.41 6.29 11.15
N LEU A 154 4.61 5.90 11.54
CA LEU A 154 4.97 5.77 12.94
C LEU A 154 6.45 6.03 13.14
N ASN A 155 6.76 7.06 13.92
CA ASN A 155 8.08 7.42 14.38
C ASN A 155 7.96 8.12 15.74
N TYR A 156 9.03 8.64 16.29
CA TYR A 156 9.05 9.25 17.61
C TYR A 156 8.14 10.50 17.74
N VAL A 157 7.99 11.27 16.66
CA VAL A 157 7.11 12.45 16.63
C VAL A 157 5.66 12.04 16.41
N ASP A 158 5.41 11.23 15.39
CA ASP A 158 4.05 10.81 15.03
C ASP A 158 3.37 9.98 16.12
N TRP A 159 4.13 9.39 17.04
CA TRP A 159 3.54 8.61 18.14
C TRP A 159 2.50 9.39 18.93
N LYS A 160 2.79 10.63 19.34
CA LYS A 160 1.90 11.50 20.14
C LYS A 160 1.81 12.95 19.65
N HIS A 161 2.52 13.29 18.62
CA HIS A 161 2.67 14.64 18.13
C HIS A 161 2.51 14.76 16.60
N ALA A 162 1.76 13.85 15.99
CA ALA A 162 1.61 13.78 14.54
C ALA A 162 1.05 15.08 13.94
N LYS A 163 0.21 15.82 14.67
CA LYS A 163 -0.34 17.10 14.23
C LYS A 163 0.67 18.25 14.17
N GLU A 164 1.82 18.11 14.85
CA GLU A 164 2.92 19.07 14.75
C GLU A 164 3.63 18.97 13.40
N VAL A 165 3.64 17.76 12.80
CA VAL A 165 4.19 17.50 11.46
C VAL A 165 3.19 17.95 10.39
N ASN A 166 1.94 17.49 10.51
CA ASN A 166 0.84 17.87 9.62
C ASN A 166 -0.46 17.86 10.41
N THR A 167 -1.20 18.97 10.35
CA THR A 167 -2.46 19.16 11.09
C THR A 167 -3.54 18.12 10.78
N ARG A 168 -3.43 17.42 9.66
CA ARG A 168 -4.34 16.34 9.23
C ARG A 168 -3.92 14.96 9.72
N ASN A 169 -2.71 14.81 10.28
CA ASN A 169 -2.23 13.54 10.79
C ASN A 169 -2.93 13.17 12.09
N THR A 170 -3.04 11.89 12.32
CA THR A 170 -3.53 11.29 13.60
C THR A 170 -2.37 10.62 14.30
N ASP A 171 -2.31 10.76 15.62
CA ASP A 171 -1.26 10.18 16.45
C ASP A 171 -1.19 8.64 16.24
N ALA A 172 0.02 8.14 16.01
CA ALA A 172 0.26 6.74 15.74
C ALA A 172 -0.10 5.83 16.92
N GLU A 173 -0.07 6.34 18.15
CA GLU A 173 -0.55 5.62 19.34
C GLU A 173 -2.02 5.21 19.19
N TYR A 174 -2.88 6.08 18.67
CA TYR A 174 -4.28 5.75 18.38
C TYR A 174 -4.38 4.72 17.25
N LEU A 175 -3.71 4.97 16.11
CA LEU A 175 -3.77 4.11 14.93
C LEU A 175 -3.30 2.68 15.27
N TYR A 176 -2.15 2.58 15.90
CA TYR A 176 -1.57 1.30 16.32
C TYR A 176 -2.47 0.58 17.34
N GLY A 177 -2.98 1.30 18.34
CA GLY A 177 -3.88 0.74 19.35
C GLY A 177 -5.19 0.20 18.77
N GLU A 178 -5.76 0.85 17.76
CA GLU A 178 -6.97 0.36 17.09
C GLU A 178 -6.70 -0.88 16.21
N LEU A 179 -5.54 -0.98 15.61
CA LEU A 179 -5.10 -2.18 14.87
C LEU A 179 -4.85 -3.34 15.83
N GLU A 180 -4.14 -3.11 16.93
CA GLU A 180 -3.84 -4.12 17.95
C GLU A 180 -5.11 -4.74 18.56
N LYS A 181 -6.11 -3.91 18.89
CA LYS A 181 -7.41 -4.38 19.40
C LYS A 181 -8.13 -5.35 18.48
N ARG A 182 -7.87 -5.27 17.17
CA ARG A 182 -8.48 -6.10 16.13
C ARG A 182 -7.57 -7.23 15.63
N GLY A 183 -6.35 -7.30 16.15
CA GLY A 183 -5.34 -8.26 15.70
C GLY A 183 -4.88 -8.05 14.25
N ILE A 184 -4.96 -6.81 13.74
CA ILE A 184 -4.52 -6.45 12.39
C ILE A 184 -3.05 -6.05 12.43
N PRO A 185 -2.15 -6.72 11.71
CA PRO A 185 -0.73 -6.36 11.63
C PRO A 185 -0.52 -4.94 11.10
N ALA A 186 0.36 -4.18 11.75
CA ALA A 186 0.80 -2.88 11.27
C ALA A 186 2.12 -3.01 10.49
N VAL A 187 2.17 -2.42 9.29
CA VAL A 187 3.42 -2.16 8.56
C VAL A 187 3.78 -0.69 8.77
N ILE A 188 5.00 -0.44 9.17
CA ILE A 188 5.44 0.91 9.52
C ILE A 188 6.07 1.60 8.31
N MET A 189 5.61 2.81 8.00
CA MET A 189 6.24 3.72 7.06
C MET A 189 6.81 4.94 7.78
N GLU A 190 7.80 5.59 7.17
CA GLU A 190 8.46 6.80 7.68
C GLU A 190 9.04 6.66 9.11
N PRO A 191 9.75 5.57 9.43
CA PRO A 191 10.20 5.32 10.80
C PRO A 191 11.35 6.22 11.26
N LEU A 192 11.99 6.95 10.36
CA LEU A 192 13.20 7.75 10.59
C LEU A 192 13.00 9.25 10.29
N LEU A 193 11.80 9.77 10.44
CA LEU A 193 11.56 11.22 10.36
C LEU A 193 11.99 11.94 11.62
#